data_dc6aaed53bb98f2dec21c0d8f9715aa6
#
_entry.id   dc6aaed53bb98f2dec21c0d8f9715aa6
#
_cell.length_a   1.000
_cell.length_b   1.000
_cell.length_c   1.000
_cell.angle_alpha   90.00
_cell.angle_beta   90.00
_cell.angle_gamma   90.00
#
_symmetry.space_group_name_H-M   'P 1'
#
loop_
_entity.id
_entity.type
_entity.pdbx_description
1 polymer ?
#
loop_
_entity_poly.entity_id
_entity_poly.type
_entity_poly.pdbx_seq_one_letter_code
_entity_poly.pdbx_strand_id
1 'polypeptide(L)'
;MKRRLVLTASAAACLLAACGKESSSGASSTASDKPAPQPVSVEAIEQKAKGFNVGSTMATRVIYVFFDPQCPHCAVLWENVKPLKGQVRIVWIPVGLIGDKSVAQGAAILGASDPVTKMEENEASVRAQQGGISAMGVEEAQKEVVKANTALFTSFGFSGVPTIVGKHAQTGGVVTIDGAVPAVTLAQKFGLTAPGS
;
A
#
# COMPACT_ATOMS: atom_id res chain seq x y z
N MET A 1 -51.90 -27.85 53.20
CA MET A 1 -53.10 -28.66 52.88
C MET A 1 -52.79 -29.41 51.59
N LYS A 2 -52.61 -30.73 51.75
CA LYS A 2 -53.33 -31.80 51.03
C LYS A 2 -53.09 -31.84 49.53
N ARG A 3 -52.32 -32.80 49.10
CA ARG A 3 -52.64 -34.16 48.54
C ARG A 3 -52.78 -34.12 47.01
N ARG A 4 -52.35 -35.00 46.25
CA ARG A 4 -51.92 -36.43 46.11
C ARG A 4 -51.57 -36.60 44.66
N LEU A 5 -50.42 -37.17 44.28
CA LEU A 5 -50.23 -38.59 43.96
C LEU A 5 -51.24 -39.16 42.96
N VAL A 6 -50.79 -39.64 41.83
CA VAL A 6 -50.95 -41.01 41.32
C VAL A 6 -50.17 -41.23 40.03
N LEU A 7 -49.38 -42.28 40.08
CA LEU A 7 -48.73 -43.09 39.04
C LEU A 7 -49.67 -43.52 37.90
N THR A 8 -49.15 -43.78 36.72
CA THR A 8 -49.11 -45.13 36.11
C THR A 8 -48.16 -45.20 34.91
N ALA A 9 -47.48 -46.29 34.87
CA ALA A 9 -46.60 -46.79 33.83
C ALA A 9 -47.39 -47.35 32.65
N SER A 10 -46.77 -47.37 31.47
CA SER A 10 -46.71 -48.57 30.60
C SER A 10 -45.84 -48.34 29.40
N ALA A 11 -45.05 -49.34 29.15
CA ALA A 11 -44.10 -49.52 28.08
C ALA A 11 -44.79 -49.86 26.75
N ALA A 12 -44.18 -49.49 25.63
CA ALA A 12 -44.14 -50.26 24.39
C ALA A 12 -43.00 -49.80 23.49
N ALA A 13 -42.12 -50.71 23.21
CA ALA A 13 -41.04 -50.61 22.22
C ALA A 13 -41.60 -50.69 20.80
N CYS A 14 -41.06 -49.85 19.88
CA CYS A 14 -41.03 -50.14 18.47
C CYS A 14 -39.75 -49.54 17.88
N LEU A 15 -38.86 -50.45 17.48
CA LEU A 15 -37.69 -50.20 16.63
C LEU A 15 -38.18 -49.98 15.22
N LEU A 16 -37.88 -48.84 14.63
CA LEU A 16 -37.86 -48.65 13.20
C LEU A 16 -36.66 -47.81 12.83
N ALA A 17 -35.68 -48.48 12.24
CA ALA A 17 -34.54 -47.85 11.57
C ALA A 17 -35.04 -47.12 10.34
N ALA A 18 -34.84 -45.81 10.28
CA ALA A 18 -34.92 -45.04 9.03
C ALA A 18 -33.63 -44.20 8.92
N CYS A 19 -32.79 -44.59 7.97
CA CYS A 19 -31.71 -43.78 7.46
C CYS A 19 -32.26 -42.47 6.93
N GLY A 20 -32.20 -41.43 7.73
CA GLY A 20 -32.41 -40.04 7.33
C GLY A 20 -31.06 -39.42 7.00
N LYS A 21 -30.82 -39.22 5.72
CA LYS A 21 -29.72 -38.47 5.17
C LYS A 21 -29.84 -37.01 5.64
N GLU A 22 -29.10 -36.64 6.66
CA GLU A 22 -28.95 -35.24 7.07
C GLU A 22 -28.19 -34.51 5.98
N SER A 23 -28.92 -33.72 5.19
CA SER A 23 -28.36 -32.66 4.37
C SER A 23 -27.86 -31.58 5.32
N SER A 24 -26.61 -31.66 5.70
CA SER A 24 -25.92 -30.51 6.27
C SER A 24 -25.88 -29.43 5.22
N SER A 25 -26.77 -28.43 5.37
CA SER A 25 -26.64 -27.15 4.69
C SER A 25 -25.32 -26.53 5.13
N GLY A 26 -24.27 -26.87 4.44
CA GLY A 26 -23.01 -26.16 4.51
C GLY A 26 -23.26 -24.72 4.07
N ALA A 27 -23.27 -23.81 5.03
CA ALA A 27 -23.12 -22.40 4.75
C ALA A 27 -21.80 -22.25 3.98
N SER A 28 -21.87 -22.16 2.66
CA SER A 28 -20.79 -21.68 1.82
C SER A 28 -20.50 -20.25 2.25
N SER A 29 -19.59 -20.08 3.19
CA SER A 29 -18.88 -18.85 3.34
C SER A 29 -18.12 -18.64 2.03
N THR A 30 -18.63 -17.77 1.16
CA THR A 30 -17.87 -17.18 0.07
C THR A 30 -16.74 -16.38 0.70
N ALA A 31 -15.65 -17.07 1.06
CA ALA A 31 -14.39 -16.44 1.31
C ALA A 31 -14.05 -15.69 0.01
N SER A 32 -13.96 -14.36 0.11
CA SER A 32 -13.48 -13.51 -0.98
C SER A 32 -12.14 -14.07 -1.42
N ASP A 33 -12.07 -14.53 -2.67
CA ASP A 33 -10.89 -15.06 -3.35
C ASP A 33 -9.87 -13.93 -3.63
N LYS A 34 -9.54 -13.13 -2.60
CA LYS A 34 -8.45 -12.18 -2.71
C LYS A 34 -7.16 -12.95 -2.50
N PRO A 35 -6.26 -13.01 -3.50
CA PRO A 35 -4.97 -13.67 -3.35
C PRO A 35 -4.26 -13.19 -2.10
N ALA A 36 -3.62 -14.11 -1.37
CA ALA A 36 -2.79 -13.74 -0.23
C ALA A 36 -1.71 -12.75 -0.67
N PRO A 37 -1.37 -11.73 0.17
CA PRO A 37 -0.32 -10.77 -0.16
C PRO A 37 1.01 -11.46 -0.45
N GLN A 38 1.70 -10.98 -1.49
CA GLN A 38 3.04 -11.46 -1.83
C GLN A 38 4.06 -10.88 -0.85
N PRO A 39 5.15 -11.60 -0.54
CA PRO A 39 6.26 -11.04 0.22
C PRO A 39 6.80 -9.77 -0.45
N VAL A 40 7.09 -8.74 0.35
CA VAL A 40 7.68 -7.50 -0.17
C VAL A 40 9.07 -7.78 -0.72
N SER A 41 9.31 -7.46 -1.98
CA SER A 41 10.58 -7.65 -2.67
C SER A 41 11.02 -6.37 -3.36
N VAL A 42 12.21 -5.89 -2.99
CA VAL A 42 12.85 -4.73 -3.63
C VAL A 42 13.11 -5.01 -5.11
N GLU A 43 13.52 -6.23 -5.45
CA GLU A 43 13.78 -6.66 -6.84
C GLU A 43 12.50 -6.63 -7.68
N ALA A 44 11.38 -7.06 -7.10
CA ALA A 44 10.09 -7.01 -7.80
C ALA A 44 9.62 -5.56 -8.02
N ILE A 45 9.87 -4.67 -7.06
CA ILE A 45 9.58 -3.24 -7.22
C ILE A 45 10.45 -2.65 -8.33
N GLU A 46 11.75 -2.91 -8.32
CA GLU A 46 12.70 -2.41 -9.31
C GLU A 46 12.34 -2.83 -10.74
N GLN A 47 11.91 -4.08 -10.91
CA GLN A 47 11.58 -4.63 -12.23
C GLN A 47 10.22 -4.15 -12.76
N LYS A 48 9.22 -4.03 -11.89
CA LYS A 48 7.82 -3.86 -12.29
C LYS A 48 7.31 -2.44 -12.12
N ALA A 49 7.76 -1.71 -11.09
CA ALA A 49 7.28 -0.37 -10.84
C ALA A 49 7.91 0.64 -11.79
N LYS A 50 7.17 1.67 -12.13
CA LYS A 50 7.65 2.82 -12.87
C LYS A 50 7.53 4.07 -12.02
N GLY A 51 8.65 4.74 -11.82
CA GLY A 51 8.76 5.94 -11.02
C GLY A 51 9.81 6.88 -11.57
N PHE A 52 10.04 7.97 -10.87
CA PHE A 52 11.10 8.93 -11.19
C PHE A 52 12.10 9.05 -10.04
N ASN A 53 13.33 9.42 -10.38
CA ASN A 53 14.42 9.47 -9.42
C ASN A 53 14.53 10.86 -8.78
N VAL A 54 14.78 10.87 -7.48
CA VAL A 54 15.10 12.06 -6.68
C VAL A 54 16.37 11.79 -5.90
N GLY A 55 17.26 12.75 -5.84
CA GLY A 55 18.53 12.64 -5.13
C GLY A 55 19.68 12.14 -6.00
N SER A 56 20.69 11.56 -5.36
CA SER A 56 21.94 11.20 -6.05
C SER A 56 21.77 10.00 -6.98
N THR A 57 21.96 10.22 -8.28
CA THR A 57 21.97 9.13 -9.28
C THR A 57 23.18 8.21 -9.14
N MET A 58 24.25 8.68 -8.48
CA MET A 58 25.46 7.91 -8.20
C MET A 58 25.35 7.09 -6.90
N ALA A 59 24.31 7.29 -6.10
CA ALA A 59 24.14 6.53 -4.89
C ALA A 59 23.81 5.06 -5.20
N THR A 60 24.56 4.16 -4.59
CA THR A 60 24.31 2.73 -4.66
C THR A 60 23.09 2.28 -3.86
N ARG A 61 22.67 3.11 -2.92
CA ARG A 61 21.49 2.87 -2.07
C ARG A 61 20.25 3.43 -2.71
N VAL A 62 19.22 2.59 -2.81
CA VAL A 62 17.95 2.98 -3.41
C VAL A 62 16.82 2.75 -2.41
N ILE A 63 15.94 3.73 -2.32
CA ILE A 63 14.70 3.66 -1.54
C ILE A 63 13.55 3.92 -2.51
N TYR A 64 12.49 3.15 -2.39
CA TYR A 64 11.28 3.25 -3.19
C TYR A 64 10.16 3.84 -2.34
N VAL A 65 9.46 4.83 -2.86
CA VAL A 65 8.33 5.48 -2.18
C VAL A 65 7.10 5.37 -3.04
N PHE A 66 6.14 4.59 -2.60
CA PHE A 66 4.80 4.60 -3.17
C PHE A 66 4.03 5.78 -2.60
N PHE A 67 3.50 6.61 -3.46
CA PHE A 67 2.78 7.83 -3.07
C PHE A 67 1.52 8.03 -3.90
N ASP A 68 0.51 8.67 -3.33
CA ASP A 68 -0.66 9.12 -4.07
C ASP A 68 -0.58 10.65 -4.20
N PRO A 69 -0.72 11.22 -5.41
CA PRO A 69 -0.61 12.66 -5.64
C PRO A 69 -1.62 13.53 -4.89
N GLN A 70 -2.69 12.94 -4.34
CA GLN A 70 -3.68 13.64 -3.52
C GLN A 70 -3.46 13.47 -2.02
N CYS A 71 -2.41 12.74 -1.60
CA CYS A 71 -2.19 12.40 -0.21
C CYS A 71 -1.39 13.48 0.54
N PRO A 72 -1.96 14.16 1.55
CA PRO A 72 -1.24 15.18 2.31
C PRO A 72 -0.01 14.66 3.06
N HIS A 73 -0.03 13.41 3.52
CA HIS A 73 1.12 12.78 4.18
C HIS A 73 2.27 12.52 3.20
N CYS A 74 1.97 12.29 1.91
CA CYS A 74 3.00 12.18 0.89
C CYS A 74 3.71 13.52 0.69
N ALA A 75 2.98 14.63 0.73
CA ALA A 75 3.53 15.97 0.65
C ALA A 75 4.43 16.29 1.86
N VAL A 76 4.10 15.81 3.06
CA VAL A 76 4.97 15.92 4.22
C VAL A 76 6.25 15.09 4.03
N LEU A 77 6.14 13.85 3.55
CA LEU A 77 7.31 13.01 3.30
C LEU A 77 8.22 13.60 2.23
N TRP A 78 7.65 14.23 1.19
CA TRP A 78 8.42 14.92 0.14
C TRP A 78 9.41 15.93 0.72
N GLU A 79 8.99 16.73 1.70
CA GLU A 79 9.87 17.65 2.40
C GLU A 79 10.88 16.93 3.30
N ASN A 80 10.42 15.92 4.03
CA ASN A 80 11.24 15.20 4.99
C ASN A 80 12.44 14.47 4.36
N VAL A 81 12.35 14.05 3.10
CA VAL A 81 13.45 13.34 2.43
C VAL A 81 14.51 14.26 1.85
N LYS A 82 14.24 15.56 1.72
CA LYS A 82 15.17 16.52 1.08
C LYS A 82 16.59 16.49 1.67
N PRO A 83 16.80 16.40 2.99
CA PRO A 83 18.13 16.33 3.58
C PRO A 83 18.90 15.04 3.25
N LEU A 84 18.23 13.99 2.78
CA LEU A 84 18.84 12.69 2.49
C LEU A 84 19.25 12.52 1.02
N LYS A 85 18.87 13.45 0.14
CA LYS A 85 19.08 13.38 -1.32
C LYS A 85 20.54 13.15 -1.74
N GLY A 86 21.51 13.60 -0.93
CA GLY A 86 22.94 13.40 -1.20
C GLY A 86 23.44 11.98 -0.93
N GLN A 87 22.74 11.19 -0.14
CA GLN A 87 23.19 9.88 0.34
C GLN A 87 22.49 8.71 -0.34
N VAL A 88 21.31 8.96 -0.94
CA VAL A 88 20.42 7.92 -1.43
C VAL A 88 19.73 8.38 -2.71
N ARG A 89 19.47 7.44 -3.59
CA ARG A 89 18.54 7.60 -4.71
C ARG A 89 17.16 7.18 -4.26
N ILE A 90 16.20 8.08 -4.39
CA ILE A 90 14.81 7.83 -3.99
C ILE A 90 13.97 7.73 -5.26
N VAL A 91 13.35 6.59 -5.47
CA VAL A 91 12.44 6.35 -6.59
C VAL A 91 11.02 6.60 -6.12
N TRP A 92 10.39 7.65 -6.62
CA TRP A 92 9.00 7.98 -6.32
C TRP A 92 8.08 7.31 -7.34
N ILE A 93 7.15 6.49 -6.84
CA ILE A 93 6.27 5.61 -7.61
C ILE A 93 4.82 6.05 -7.36
N PRO A 94 4.17 6.72 -8.31
CA PRO A 94 2.79 7.14 -8.13
C PRO A 94 1.83 5.95 -8.19
N VAL A 95 0.86 5.97 -7.28
CA VAL A 95 -0.30 5.08 -7.23
C VAL A 95 -1.59 5.89 -7.19
N GLY A 96 -2.70 5.29 -7.58
CA GLY A 96 -4.02 5.96 -7.60
C GLY A 96 -4.96 5.31 -6.60
N LEU A 97 -4.75 5.53 -5.30
CA LEU A 97 -5.59 4.97 -4.25
C LEU A 97 -6.82 5.82 -3.93
N ILE A 98 -6.69 7.15 -4.07
CA ILE A 98 -7.73 8.10 -3.67
C ILE A 98 -8.75 8.31 -4.79
N GLY A 99 -8.40 7.93 -6.04
CA GLY A 99 -9.34 7.98 -7.16
C GLY A 99 -8.73 8.35 -8.50
N ASP A 100 -9.57 8.56 -9.50
CA ASP A 100 -9.15 8.82 -10.89
C ASP A 100 -8.29 10.09 -11.03
N LYS A 101 -8.52 11.09 -10.19
CA LYS A 101 -7.70 12.29 -10.15
C LYS A 101 -6.26 11.98 -9.78
N SER A 102 -6.05 11.10 -8.80
CA SER A 102 -4.71 10.63 -8.40
C SER A 102 -4.01 9.89 -9.55
N VAL A 103 -4.73 9.02 -10.26
CA VAL A 103 -4.21 8.34 -11.45
C VAL A 103 -3.76 9.34 -12.50
N ALA A 104 -4.60 10.32 -12.82
CA ALA A 104 -4.31 11.33 -13.83
C ALA A 104 -3.11 12.23 -13.43
N GLN A 105 -3.04 12.66 -12.17
CA GLN A 105 -1.94 13.49 -11.68
C GLN A 105 -0.63 12.70 -11.58
N GLY A 106 -0.68 11.46 -11.12
CA GLY A 106 0.50 10.56 -11.14
C GLY A 106 1.04 10.35 -12.56
N ALA A 107 0.14 10.18 -13.52
CA ALA A 107 0.49 10.07 -14.93
C ALA A 107 1.09 11.38 -15.49
N ALA A 108 0.55 12.55 -15.09
CA ALA A 108 1.09 13.86 -15.46
C ALA A 108 2.49 14.09 -14.90
N ILE A 109 2.76 13.64 -13.67
CA ILE A 109 4.10 13.71 -13.07
C ILE A 109 5.07 12.83 -13.84
N LEU A 110 4.71 11.55 -14.09
CA LEU A 110 5.59 10.62 -14.81
C LEU A 110 5.88 11.02 -16.25
N GLY A 111 4.91 11.63 -16.93
CA GLY A 111 5.04 12.08 -18.31
C GLY A 111 5.71 13.45 -18.48
N ALA A 112 6.01 14.14 -17.40
CA ALA A 112 6.65 15.45 -17.47
C ALA A 112 8.11 15.33 -17.91
N SER A 113 8.60 16.33 -18.62
CA SER A 113 10.04 16.44 -18.99
C SER A 113 10.94 16.56 -17.75
N ASP A 114 10.42 17.19 -16.70
CA ASP A 114 11.04 17.24 -15.38
C ASP A 114 10.00 16.78 -14.32
N PRO A 115 9.97 15.48 -14.01
CA PRO A 115 9.06 14.94 -13.01
C PRO A 115 9.30 15.49 -11.60
N VAL A 116 10.54 15.88 -11.27
CA VAL A 116 10.87 16.41 -9.93
C VAL A 116 10.24 17.78 -9.73
N THR A 117 10.38 18.68 -10.70
CA THR A 117 9.71 19.98 -10.66
C THR A 117 8.19 19.83 -10.66
N LYS A 118 7.66 18.90 -11.47
CA LYS A 118 6.21 18.64 -11.52
C LYS A 118 5.69 18.08 -10.21
N MET A 119 6.44 17.24 -9.53
CA MET A 119 6.13 16.74 -8.19
C MET A 119 6.17 17.87 -7.13
N GLU A 120 7.18 18.76 -7.18
CA GLU A 120 7.26 19.90 -6.26
C GLU A 120 6.01 20.81 -6.37
N GLU A 121 5.57 21.10 -7.61
CA GLU A 121 4.35 21.86 -7.87
C GLU A 121 3.11 21.15 -7.28
N ASN A 122 3.02 19.83 -7.48
CA ASN A 122 1.91 19.03 -6.97
C ASN A 122 1.86 19.07 -5.45
N GLU A 123 2.97 18.78 -4.79
CA GLU A 123 3.02 18.69 -3.34
C GLU A 123 2.84 20.05 -2.66
N ALA A 124 3.32 21.14 -3.27
CA ALA A 124 3.05 22.49 -2.83
C ALA A 124 1.54 22.80 -2.89
N SER A 125 0.88 22.45 -4.00
CA SER A 125 -0.56 22.63 -4.19
C SER A 125 -1.39 21.79 -3.19
N VAL A 126 -0.98 20.55 -2.94
CA VAL A 126 -1.66 19.67 -1.97
C VAL A 126 -1.53 20.23 -0.55
N ARG A 127 -0.34 20.68 -0.14
CA ARG A 127 -0.14 21.34 1.16
C ARG A 127 -0.98 22.61 1.32
N ALA A 128 -1.13 23.35 0.23
CA ALA A 128 -1.99 24.54 0.19
C ALA A 128 -3.49 24.22 0.06
N GLN A 129 -3.87 22.95 0.09
CA GLN A 129 -5.26 22.46 -0.07
C GLN A 129 -5.91 22.85 -1.39
N GLN A 130 -5.11 23.04 -2.43
CA GLN A 130 -5.56 23.41 -3.78
C GLN A 130 -5.79 22.18 -4.67
N GLY A 131 -5.51 20.97 -4.15
CA GLY A 131 -5.84 19.71 -4.81
C GLY A 131 -4.87 19.24 -5.88
N GLY A 132 -3.62 19.68 -5.85
CA GLY A 132 -2.57 19.21 -6.75
C GLY A 132 -2.57 19.88 -8.13
N ILE A 133 -1.77 19.36 -9.03
CA ILE A 133 -1.59 19.89 -10.40
C ILE A 133 -2.77 19.57 -11.32
N SER A 134 -2.87 20.32 -12.43
CA SER A 134 -3.73 19.94 -13.56
C SER A 134 -3.15 18.72 -14.29
N ALA A 135 -4.02 17.80 -14.67
CA ALA A 135 -3.68 16.60 -15.44
C ALA A 135 -4.47 16.55 -16.77
N MET A 136 -4.79 17.71 -17.32
CA MET A 136 -5.46 17.79 -18.64
C MET A 136 -4.52 17.31 -19.74
N GLY A 137 -5.05 16.52 -20.67
CA GLY A 137 -4.31 16.06 -21.85
C GLY A 137 -3.30 14.93 -21.56
N VAL A 138 -3.35 14.30 -20.39
CA VAL A 138 -2.49 13.15 -20.07
C VAL A 138 -2.91 11.93 -20.90
N GLU A 139 -1.93 11.29 -21.53
CA GLU A 139 -2.14 10.10 -22.34
C GLU A 139 -2.61 8.90 -21.51
N GLU A 140 -3.52 8.10 -22.06
CA GLU A 140 -4.05 6.90 -21.39
C GLU A 140 -2.93 5.90 -21.05
N ALA A 141 -1.94 5.76 -21.92
CA ALA A 141 -0.78 4.91 -21.68
C ALA A 141 -0.05 5.25 -20.36
N GLN A 142 0.07 6.53 -20.00
CA GLN A 142 0.67 6.95 -18.73
C GLN A 142 -0.21 6.65 -17.53
N LYS A 143 -1.53 6.71 -17.69
CA LYS A 143 -2.47 6.32 -16.64
C LYS A 143 -2.41 4.81 -16.37
N GLU A 144 -2.25 3.99 -17.41
CA GLU A 144 -2.08 2.53 -17.25
C GLU A 144 -0.81 2.21 -16.44
N VAL A 145 0.26 2.98 -16.59
CA VAL A 145 1.46 2.83 -15.75
C VAL A 145 1.15 3.04 -14.27
N VAL A 146 0.38 4.07 -13.92
CA VAL A 146 -0.03 4.33 -12.53
C VAL A 146 -0.96 3.24 -12.00
N LYS A 147 -1.88 2.75 -12.83
CA LYS A 147 -2.75 1.61 -12.48
C LYS A 147 -1.93 0.34 -12.23
N ALA A 148 -0.91 0.06 -13.06
CA ALA A 148 0.00 -1.07 -12.85
C ALA A 148 0.81 -0.93 -11.55
N ASN A 149 1.31 0.26 -11.23
CA ASN A 149 1.96 0.53 -9.95
C ASN A 149 1.00 0.28 -8.77
N THR A 150 -0.26 0.70 -8.90
CA THR A 150 -1.31 0.49 -7.88
C THR A 150 -1.59 -1.01 -7.68
N ALA A 151 -1.65 -1.77 -8.75
CA ALA A 151 -1.82 -3.22 -8.68
C ALA A 151 -0.62 -3.90 -7.99
N LEU A 152 0.60 -3.48 -8.31
CA LEU A 152 1.81 -3.97 -7.64
C LEU A 152 1.79 -3.64 -6.14
N PHE A 153 1.49 -2.40 -5.77
CA PHE A 153 1.32 -1.94 -4.39
C PHE A 153 0.33 -2.84 -3.62
N THR A 154 -0.84 -3.07 -4.20
CA THR A 154 -1.89 -3.92 -3.63
C THR A 154 -1.45 -5.38 -3.49
N SER A 155 -0.66 -5.89 -4.45
CA SER A 155 -0.17 -7.27 -4.42
C SER A 155 0.76 -7.57 -3.24
N PHE A 156 1.47 -6.56 -2.73
CA PHE A 156 2.27 -6.66 -1.50
C PHE A 156 1.44 -6.55 -0.21
N GLY A 157 0.15 -6.29 -0.32
CA GLY A 157 -0.73 -6.09 0.85
C GLY A 157 -0.59 -4.71 1.49
N PHE A 158 0.06 -3.76 0.83
CA PHE A 158 0.13 -2.39 1.32
C PHE A 158 -1.26 -1.76 1.33
N SER A 159 -1.58 -0.98 2.36
CA SER A 159 -2.92 -0.43 2.58
C SER A 159 -2.96 1.10 2.66
N GLY A 160 -1.80 1.75 2.73
CA GLY A 160 -1.73 3.21 2.90
C GLY A 160 -0.51 3.82 2.24
N VAL A 161 -0.58 5.10 1.96
CA VAL A 161 0.51 5.91 1.43
C VAL A 161 0.84 7.08 2.35
N PRO A 162 2.11 7.52 2.38
CA PRO A 162 3.24 6.92 1.67
C PRO A 162 3.67 5.58 2.29
N THR A 163 4.10 4.63 1.46
CA THR A 163 4.82 3.41 1.89
C THR A 163 6.22 3.44 1.31
N ILE A 164 7.20 3.25 2.18
CA ILE A 164 8.62 3.37 1.86
C ILE A 164 9.27 2.00 1.97
N VAL A 165 9.96 1.56 0.92
CA VAL A 165 10.62 0.25 0.87
C VAL A 165 12.06 0.40 0.43
N GLY A 166 12.97 -0.31 1.05
CA GLY A 166 14.37 -0.34 0.64
C GLY A 166 15.16 -1.40 1.39
N LYS A 167 16.46 -1.47 1.13
CA LYS A 167 17.38 -2.34 1.87
C LYS A 167 18.13 -1.55 2.92
N HIS A 168 18.26 -2.11 4.12
CA HIS A 168 19.11 -1.53 5.17
C HIS A 168 20.58 -1.57 4.75
N ALA A 169 21.28 -0.46 4.89
CA ALA A 169 22.62 -0.27 4.34
C ALA A 169 23.67 -1.27 4.82
N GLN A 170 23.58 -1.71 6.08
CA GLN A 170 24.56 -2.63 6.68
C GLN A 170 24.12 -4.08 6.64
N THR A 171 22.82 -4.36 6.82
CA THR A 171 22.31 -5.74 6.92
C THR A 171 21.82 -6.31 5.60
N GLY A 172 21.50 -5.45 4.63
CA GLY A 172 20.85 -5.84 3.36
C GLY A 172 19.39 -6.29 3.50
N GLY A 173 18.87 -6.33 4.72
CA GLY A 173 17.48 -6.71 4.99
C GLY A 173 16.49 -5.72 4.40
N VAL A 174 15.34 -6.23 3.92
CA VAL A 174 14.26 -5.38 3.42
C VAL A 174 13.59 -4.66 4.59
N VAL A 175 13.46 -3.36 4.45
CA VAL A 175 12.79 -2.46 5.40
C VAL A 175 11.56 -1.87 4.72
N THR A 176 10.42 -1.92 5.40
CA THR A 176 9.19 -1.25 4.98
C THR A 176 8.77 -0.28 6.09
N ILE A 177 8.39 0.93 5.70
CA ILE A 177 7.92 1.98 6.61
C ILE A 177 6.62 2.54 6.04
N ASP A 178 5.60 2.62 6.87
CA ASP A 178 4.32 3.23 6.52
C ASP A 178 4.22 4.65 7.08
N GLY A 179 3.66 5.54 6.26
CA GLY A 179 3.42 6.93 6.61
C GLY A 179 4.63 7.86 6.48
N ALA A 180 4.36 9.14 6.70
CA ALA A 180 5.38 10.19 6.66
C ALA A 180 6.17 10.23 7.96
N VAL A 181 7.45 9.86 7.88
CA VAL A 181 8.38 9.90 9.01
C VAL A 181 9.45 10.97 8.81
N PRO A 182 10.02 11.54 9.89
CA PRO A 182 11.13 12.50 9.82
C PRO A 182 12.37 11.92 9.14
N ALA A 183 13.21 12.80 8.56
CA ALA A 183 14.46 12.42 7.91
C ALA A 183 15.40 11.61 8.82
N VAL A 184 15.48 11.96 10.10
CA VAL A 184 16.29 11.22 11.09
C VAL A 184 15.81 9.79 11.28
N THR A 185 14.51 9.58 11.32
CA THR A 185 13.91 8.24 11.42
C THR A 185 14.18 7.41 10.16
N LEU A 186 14.03 8.01 8.96
CA LEU A 186 14.42 7.36 7.71
C LEU A 186 15.89 6.95 7.70
N ALA A 187 16.78 7.89 8.10
CA ALA A 187 18.20 7.59 8.17
C ALA A 187 18.49 6.41 9.10
N GLN A 188 17.93 6.39 10.30
CA GLN A 188 18.10 5.27 11.24
C GLN A 188 17.58 3.95 10.67
N LYS A 189 16.37 3.94 10.11
CA LYS A 189 15.71 2.73 9.59
C LYS A 189 16.43 2.13 8.38
N PHE A 190 17.07 2.94 7.57
CA PHE A 190 17.81 2.49 6.39
C PHE A 190 19.34 2.43 6.59
N GLY A 191 19.83 2.75 7.79
CA GLY A 191 21.27 2.76 8.09
C GLY A 191 22.03 3.84 7.32
N LEU A 192 21.41 5.00 7.10
CA LEU A 192 22.00 6.19 6.51
C LEU A 192 22.58 7.11 7.60
N THR A 193 23.39 8.09 7.20
CA THR A 193 23.84 9.14 8.09
C THR A 193 22.69 10.08 8.43
N ALA A 194 22.51 10.38 9.72
CA ALA A 194 21.46 11.31 10.14
C ALA A 194 21.75 12.73 9.60
N PRO A 195 20.72 13.48 9.18
CA PRO A 195 20.89 14.86 8.76
C PRO A 195 21.43 15.72 9.94
N GLY A 196 22.44 16.56 9.67
CA GLY A 196 23.01 17.47 10.68
C GLY A 196 24.00 16.82 11.64
N SER A 197 24.45 15.59 11.39
CA SER A 197 25.57 14.95 12.11
C SER A 197 26.91 15.23 11.47
#